data_edc9ff0e8f45541fbefedd220e932f90
#
_entry.id   edc9ff0e8f45541fbefedd220e932f90
#
_cell.length_a   1.000
_cell.length_b   1.000
_cell.length_c   1.000
_cell.angle_alpha   90.00
_cell.angle_beta   90.00
_cell.angle_gamma   90.00
#
_symmetry.space_group_name_H-M   'P 1'
#
loop_
_entity.id
_entity.type
_entity.pdbx_description
1 polymer ?
#
loop_
_entity_poly.entity_id
_entity_poly.type
_entity_poly.pdbx_seq_one_letter_code
_entity_poly.pdbx_strand_id
1 'polypeptide(L)'
;MKRTITIACLLLIVLPSAAQPKKSRVAQNSASKTKTEQTAATTSRAALMFPTAVAVPEEVPWRRDIYRTLDLTLDPNAALYYPVEPRDGQQSLFYVLFRLLNTGTIPAYKYDINSGVENYTKDNRFHFKDMLDSYDIPYEIEGNSIKVLDYDVPSSEVLSYYVKESTYYDEWTATYHTRVTAICPVLHRADDFSFDERKYPLFWVKFEDVEPYLQQHTMMVSSLNNAARMTMADFFATNHYDGKIYMTNNLQGRSLQQQFPTDSLMAKEQARIEKEMADFESHIWTTPIDSAAQAEKDSIAAAASTKKKAKKSSSRSARSKNSESTDSSSSSSSKSSSSASSSPRVSVRRQRH
;
A
#
# COMPACT_ATOMS: atom_id res chain seq x y z
N MET A 1 81.93 -39.95 9.07
CA MET A 1 81.30 -39.21 10.18
C MET A 1 81.19 -37.68 10.04
N LYS A 2 81.66 -37.06 8.93
CA LYS A 2 81.59 -35.57 8.76
C LYS A 2 80.39 -35.12 7.91
N ARG A 3 79.62 -36.01 7.26
CA ARG A 3 78.47 -35.66 6.43
C ARG A 3 77.11 -35.80 7.11
N THR A 4 77.04 -36.41 8.28
CA THR A 4 75.77 -36.57 9.04
C THR A 4 75.53 -35.42 10.01
N ILE A 5 76.55 -34.65 10.36
CA ILE A 5 76.42 -33.49 11.28
C ILE A 5 75.92 -32.25 10.59
N THR A 6 76.17 -32.12 9.25
CA THR A 6 75.72 -30.98 8.49
C THR A 6 74.22 -31.06 8.13
N ILE A 7 73.63 -32.22 8.11
CA ILE A 7 72.17 -32.42 7.87
C ILE A 7 71.38 -32.16 9.15
N ALA A 8 71.92 -32.44 10.31
CA ALA A 8 71.29 -32.19 11.61
C ALA A 8 71.20 -30.68 11.96
N CYS A 9 72.16 -29.86 11.51
CA CYS A 9 72.14 -28.41 11.72
C CYS A 9 71.18 -27.64 10.79
N LEU A 10 70.80 -28.21 9.65
CA LEU A 10 69.89 -27.56 8.68
C LEU A 10 68.42 -27.78 9.00
N LEU A 11 68.08 -28.69 9.92
CA LEU A 11 66.71 -29.04 10.29
C LEU A 11 66.16 -28.24 11.51
N LEU A 12 66.98 -27.32 12.08
CA LEU A 12 66.65 -26.60 13.31
C LEU A 12 66.30 -25.12 13.11
N ILE A 13 66.18 -24.64 11.86
CA ILE A 13 65.96 -23.22 11.55
C ILE A 13 64.55 -22.91 11.01
N VAL A 14 63.60 -23.88 10.94
CA VAL A 14 62.26 -23.61 10.49
C VAL A 14 61.22 -23.91 11.58
N LEU A 15 61.17 -23.04 12.60
CA LEU A 15 60.02 -22.90 13.49
C LEU A 15 59.35 -21.60 13.14
N PRO A 16 58.19 -21.61 12.44
CA PRO A 16 57.39 -20.42 12.33
C PRO A 16 56.77 -20.11 13.71
N SER A 17 57.15 -19.00 14.32
CA SER A 17 56.47 -18.49 15.51
C SER A 17 55.06 -18.01 15.12
N ALA A 18 54.07 -18.87 15.27
CA ALA A 18 52.69 -18.52 15.20
C ALA A 18 52.26 -17.86 16.54
N ALA A 19 52.58 -16.60 16.70
CA ALA A 19 51.98 -15.75 17.73
C ALA A 19 50.70 -15.14 17.15
N GLN A 20 49.61 -15.91 17.15
CA GLN A 20 48.28 -15.34 16.93
C GLN A 20 47.65 -14.98 18.27
N PRO A 21 47.14 -13.75 18.47
CA PRO A 21 46.42 -13.39 19.69
C PRO A 21 45.13 -14.23 19.78
N LYS A 22 44.95 -14.93 20.91
CA LYS A 22 43.71 -15.64 21.22
C LYS A 22 42.53 -14.65 21.24
N LYS A 23 41.62 -14.76 20.30
CA LYS A 23 40.35 -14.07 20.32
C LYS A 23 39.62 -14.40 21.63
N SER A 24 39.17 -13.36 22.33
CA SER A 24 38.45 -13.46 23.60
C SER A 24 37.18 -14.32 23.43
N ARG A 25 36.84 -15.11 24.42
CA ARG A 25 35.70 -16.03 24.50
C ARG A 25 34.31 -15.32 24.36
N VAL A 26 34.26 -14.01 24.40
CA VAL A 26 33.01 -13.23 24.29
C VAL A 26 32.50 -13.15 22.85
N ALA A 27 33.33 -13.36 21.83
CA ALA A 27 32.92 -13.30 20.43
C ALA A 27 32.38 -14.64 19.86
N GLN A 28 32.30 -15.69 20.70
CA GLN A 28 31.93 -17.02 20.19
C GLN A 28 30.47 -17.42 20.42
N ASN A 29 29.69 -16.61 21.14
CA ASN A 29 28.27 -16.92 21.40
C ASN A 29 27.25 -16.17 20.52
N SER A 30 27.70 -15.34 19.61
CA SER A 30 26.81 -14.67 18.66
C SER A 30 26.87 -15.23 17.23
N ALA A 31 27.52 -16.38 17.04
CA ALA A 31 27.57 -17.05 15.74
C ALA A 31 26.75 -18.35 15.75
N SER A 32 25.53 -18.32 16.27
CA SER A 32 24.53 -19.32 15.91
C SER A 32 23.78 -18.82 14.67
N LYS A 33 24.38 -19.11 13.54
CA LYS A 33 23.80 -19.54 12.29
C LYS A 33 22.32 -19.18 12.10
N THR A 34 22.09 -18.05 11.46
CA THR A 34 21.17 -18.08 10.35
C THR A 34 22.00 -17.79 9.10
N LYS A 35 22.41 -18.85 8.42
CA LYS A 35 22.97 -18.78 7.09
C LYS A 35 21.79 -18.57 6.13
N THR A 36 21.22 -17.41 6.20
CA THR A 36 20.41 -16.89 5.09
C THR A 36 21.44 -16.52 4.04
N GLU A 37 21.45 -17.21 2.94
CA GLU A 37 22.13 -16.78 1.74
C GLU A 37 21.56 -15.42 1.38
N GLN A 38 22.27 -14.37 1.78
CA GLN A 38 22.08 -13.05 1.22
C GLN A 38 22.54 -13.16 -0.24
N THR A 39 21.63 -13.57 -1.11
CA THR A 39 21.65 -13.10 -2.49
C THR A 39 21.82 -11.60 -2.40
N ALA A 40 22.84 -11.06 -3.05
CA ALA A 40 23.13 -9.63 -3.06
C ALA A 40 21.87 -8.91 -3.56
N ALA A 41 21.01 -8.53 -2.62
CA ALA A 41 19.83 -7.76 -2.91
C ALA A 41 20.30 -6.44 -3.49
N THR A 42 20.00 -6.21 -4.74
CA THR A 42 20.15 -4.90 -5.35
C THR A 42 19.33 -3.94 -4.51
N THR A 43 20.00 -3.09 -3.77
CA THR A 43 19.35 -2.17 -2.83
C THR A 43 18.46 -1.23 -3.65
N SER A 44 17.18 -1.23 -3.39
CA SER A 44 16.22 -0.34 -4.03
C SER A 44 16.64 1.12 -3.88
N ARG A 45 16.39 1.95 -4.89
CA ARG A 45 16.65 3.40 -4.81
C ARG A 45 15.86 4.03 -3.66
N ALA A 46 14.63 3.58 -3.41
CA ALA A 46 13.82 4.03 -2.28
C ALA A 46 14.45 3.63 -0.94
N ALA A 47 15.00 2.43 -0.82
CA ALA A 47 15.70 1.99 0.39
C ALA A 47 16.97 2.78 0.66
N LEU A 48 17.66 3.29 -0.36
CA LEU A 48 18.81 4.19 -0.21
C LEU A 48 18.42 5.61 0.23
N MET A 49 17.30 6.10 -0.29
CA MET A 49 16.80 7.45 0.04
C MET A 49 16.01 7.49 1.35
N PHE A 50 15.34 6.40 1.67
CA PHE A 50 14.52 6.21 2.85
C PHE A 50 14.96 4.93 3.56
N PRO A 51 16.01 4.96 4.39
CA PRO A 51 16.50 3.79 5.10
C PRO A 51 15.45 3.35 6.13
N THR A 52 14.49 2.57 5.66
CA THR A 52 13.47 1.95 6.49
C THR A 52 13.93 0.56 6.91
N ALA A 53 13.46 0.08 8.06
CA ALA A 53 13.70 -1.27 8.48
C ALA A 53 13.24 -2.26 7.39
N VAL A 54 14.07 -3.25 7.09
CA VAL A 54 13.79 -4.25 6.03
C VAL A 54 12.56 -5.10 6.36
N ALA A 55 12.24 -5.28 7.63
CA ALA A 55 11.05 -5.99 8.10
C ALA A 55 10.28 -5.11 9.09
N VAL A 56 8.95 -5.29 9.14
CA VAL A 56 8.14 -4.65 10.17
C VAL A 56 8.56 -5.23 11.52
N PRO A 57 8.99 -4.42 12.50
CA PRO A 57 9.36 -4.92 13.81
C PRO A 57 8.17 -5.64 14.48
N GLU A 58 8.45 -6.76 15.15
CA GLU A 58 7.39 -7.51 15.84
C GLU A 58 6.84 -6.75 17.04
N GLU A 59 7.73 -6.07 17.78
CA GLU A 59 7.39 -5.27 18.96
C GLU A 59 7.45 -3.78 18.63
N VAL A 60 6.29 -3.20 18.39
CA VAL A 60 6.13 -1.75 18.22
C VAL A 60 5.04 -1.24 19.17
N PRO A 61 5.18 -0.02 19.73
CA PRO A 61 4.20 0.53 20.68
C PRO A 61 2.84 0.80 20.03
N TRP A 62 2.83 1.04 18.73
CA TRP A 62 1.62 1.25 17.96
C TRP A 62 1.74 0.67 16.55
N ARG A 63 0.72 -0.09 16.16
CA ARG A 63 0.61 -0.70 14.84
C ARG A 63 -0.86 -0.81 14.43
N ARG A 64 -1.14 -0.54 13.16
CA ARG A 64 -2.45 -0.74 12.56
C ARG A 64 -2.30 -1.42 11.20
N ASP A 65 -2.93 -2.56 11.07
CA ASP A 65 -2.97 -3.30 9.80
C ASP A 65 -4.26 -2.96 9.07
N ILE A 66 -4.14 -2.59 7.79
CA ILE A 66 -5.21 -2.13 6.92
C ILE A 66 -5.15 -2.92 5.63
N TYR A 67 -6.30 -3.21 5.07
CA TYR A 67 -6.43 -3.85 3.78
C TYR A 67 -7.10 -2.89 2.81
N ARG A 68 -6.41 -2.60 1.70
CA ARG A 68 -6.92 -1.72 0.63
C ARG A 68 -7.21 -2.50 -0.63
N THR A 69 -8.23 -2.08 -1.35
CA THR A 69 -8.48 -2.49 -2.73
C THR A 69 -7.90 -1.44 -3.65
N LEU A 70 -6.94 -1.84 -4.46
CA LEU A 70 -6.36 -1.04 -5.53
C LEU A 70 -7.12 -1.35 -6.81
N ASP A 71 -7.75 -0.36 -7.40
CA ASP A 71 -8.42 -0.45 -8.69
C ASP A 71 -7.44 -0.02 -9.79
N LEU A 72 -7.14 -0.93 -10.72
CA LEU A 72 -6.16 -0.73 -11.79
C LEU A 72 -6.73 0.10 -12.96
N THR A 73 -8.03 0.33 -13.00
CA THR A 73 -8.66 1.19 -14.00
C THR A 73 -8.41 2.68 -13.71
N LEU A 74 -7.98 3.01 -12.49
CA LEU A 74 -7.65 4.38 -12.09
C LEU A 74 -6.22 4.74 -12.50
N ASP A 75 -6.03 5.97 -12.99
CA ASP A 75 -4.73 6.48 -13.47
C ASP A 75 -3.56 6.26 -12.49
N PRO A 76 -3.67 6.49 -11.17
CA PRO A 76 -2.57 6.27 -10.24
C PRO A 76 -2.04 4.81 -10.23
N ASN A 77 -2.94 3.84 -10.44
CA ASN A 77 -2.62 2.42 -10.36
C ASN A 77 -2.37 1.78 -11.74
N ALA A 78 -2.65 2.50 -12.83
CA ALA A 78 -2.57 1.98 -14.19
C ALA A 78 -1.18 1.45 -14.56
N ALA A 79 -0.13 1.98 -13.92
CA ALA A 79 1.25 1.52 -14.11
C ALA A 79 1.47 0.06 -13.69
N LEU A 80 0.66 -0.49 -12.77
CA LEU A 80 0.72 -1.90 -12.37
C LEU A 80 0.05 -2.84 -13.36
N TYR A 81 -0.89 -2.31 -14.15
CA TYR A 81 -1.67 -3.05 -15.14
C TYR A 81 -1.00 -3.08 -16.51
N TYR A 82 -0.46 -1.95 -16.97
CA TYR A 82 0.16 -1.86 -18.28
C TYR A 82 1.67 -2.12 -18.27
N PRO A 83 2.19 -2.81 -19.30
CA PRO A 83 1.47 -3.40 -20.42
C PRO A 83 0.79 -4.73 -20.03
N VAL A 84 -0.39 -4.98 -20.57
CA VAL A 84 -1.16 -6.23 -20.32
C VAL A 84 -0.37 -7.45 -20.81
N GLU A 85 0.19 -7.35 -22.01
CA GLU A 85 1.11 -8.32 -22.59
C GLU A 85 2.55 -7.83 -22.45
N PRO A 86 3.50 -8.73 -22.16
CA PRO A 86 4.90 -8.36 -22.05
C PRO A 86 5.41 -7.69 -23.33
N ARG A 87 5.97 -6.48 -23.21
CA ARG A 87 6.52 -5.73 -24.33
C ARG A 87 7.79 -4.98 -23.92
N ASP A 88 8.85 -5.10 -24.73
CA ASP A 88 10.10 -4.35 -24.56
C ASP A 88 10.72 -4.47 -23.16
N GLY A 89 10.58 -5.64 -22.52
CA GLY A 89 11.06 -5.92 -21.18
C GLY A 89 10.18 -5.30 -20.05
N GLN A 90 9.07 -4.66 -20.42
CA GLN A 90 8.06 -4.21 -19.47
C GLN A 90 6.98 -5.29 -19.31
N GLN A 91 6.50 -5.45 -18.08
CA GLN A 91 5.53 -6.47 -17.71
C GLN A 91 4.58 -5.90 -16.67
N SER A 92 3.33 -6.38 -16.66
CA SER A 92 2.38 -6.06 -15.58
C SER A 92 2.78 -6.75 -14.29
N LEU A 93 2.35 -6.20 -13.15
CA LEU A 93 2.60 -6.82 -11.84
C LEU A 93 2.07 -8.27 -11.79
N PHE A 94 0.88 -8.52 -12.32
CA PHE A 94 0.30 -9.86 -12.34
C PHE A 94 1.15 -10.84 -13.14
N TYR A 95 1.64 -10.44 -14.31
CA TYR A 95 2.49 -11.29 -15.13
C TYR A 95 3.79 -11.68 -14.41
N VAL A 96 4.42 -10.73 -13.71
CA VAL A 96 5.62 -11.01 -12.91
C VAL A 96 5.30 -12.01 -11.80
N LEU A 97 4.23 -11.78 -11.02
CA LEU A 97 3.81 -12.70 -9.94
C LEU A 97 3.50 -14.10 -10.48
N PHE A 98 2.77 -14.18 -11.59
CA PHE A 98 2.40 -15.44 -12.23
C PHE A 98 3.64 -16.25 -12.67
N ARG A 99 4.63 -15.60 -13.27
CA ARG A 99 5.88 -16.26 -13.70
C ARG A 99 6.72 -16.72 -12.51
N LEU A 100 6.79 -15.93 -11.44
CA LEU A 100 7.50 -16.33 -10.21
C LEU A 100 6.84 -17.53 -9.52
N LEU A 101 5.51 -17.63 -9.57
CA LEU A 101 4.77 -18.79 -9.06
C LEU A 101 4.96 -20.01 -9.93
N ASN A 102 4.91 -19.85 -11.25
CA ASN A 102 5.12 -20.95 -12.20
C ASN A 102 6.52 -21.57 -12.03
N THR A 103 7.54 -20.76 -11.78
CA THR A 103 8.90 -21.24 -11.51
C THR A 103 9.07 -21.78 -10.08
N GLY A 104 8.06 -21.66 -9.23
CA GLY A 104 8.14 -22.06 -7.82
C GLY A 104 9.11 -21.21 -6.98
N THR A 105 9.47 -20.03 -7.46
CA THR A 105 10.44 -19.14 -6.83
C THR A 105 9.91 -18.51 -5.57
N ILE A 106 8.62 -18.16 -5.55
CA ILE A 106 7.93 -17.58 -4.41
C ILE A 106 6.81 -18.50 -3.90
N PRO A 107 6.54 -18.53 -2.59
CA PRO A 107 5.38 -19.21 -2.04
C PRO A 107 4.12 -18.36 -2.19
N ALA A 108 3.00 -19.00 -2.53
CA ALA A 108 1.68 -18.39 -2.45
C ALA A 108 0.81 -19.13 -1.44
N TYR A 109 -0.20 -18.42 -0.94
CA TYR A 109 -1.12 -18.91 0.08
C TYR A 109 -2.56 -18.71 -0.36
N LYS A 110 -3.43 -19.65 -0.01
CA LYS A 110 -4.84 -19.62 -0.38
C LYS A 110 -5.53 -18.40 0.22
N TYR A 111 -6.41 -17.79 -0.56
CA TYR A 111 -7.29 -16.74 -0.06
C TYR A 111 -8.41 -17.39 0.75
N ASP A 112 -8.60 -16.96 2.00
CA ASP A 112 -9.74 -17.39 2.81
C ASP A 112 -10.93 -16.46 2.56
N ILE A 113 -11.94 -17.00 1.89
CA ILE A 113 -13.17 -16.27 1.53
C ILE A 113 -13.93 -15.79 2.77
N ASN A 114 -13.82 -16.51 3.90
CA ASN A 114 -14.58 -16.21 5.12
C ASN A 114 -13.99 -15.02 5.89
N SER A 115 -12.66 -15.04 6.07
CA SER A 115 -11.96 -14.01 6.84
C SER A 115 -11.37 -12.91 5.97
N GLY A 116 -11.02 -13.22 4.72
CA GLY A 116 -10.29 -12.30 3.84
C GLY A 116 -8.85 -11.99 4.30
N VAL A 117 -8.42 -12.58 5.42
CA VAL A 117 -7.11 -12.37 6.03
C VAL A 117 -6.12 -13.38 5.49
N GLU A 118 -4.89 -12.97 5.32
CA GLU A 118 -3.81 -13.85 4.90
C GLU A 118 -3.45 -14.88 5.99
N ASN A 119 -3.17 -16.09 5.58
CA ASN A 119 -2.72 -17.17 6.45
C ASN A 119 -1.50 -17.86 5.86
N TYR A 120 -0.34 -17.65 6.47
CA TYR A 120 0.96 -18.13 6.01
C TYR A 120 1.37 -19.50 6.56
N THR A 121 0.41 -20.31 7.01
CA THR A 121 0.69 -21.67 7.46
C THR A 121 1.07 -22.57 6.29
N LYS A 122 1.84 -23.61 6.57
CA LYS A 122 2.26 -24.58 5.53
C LYS A 122 1.07 -25.30 4.89
N ASP A 123 0.02 -25.54 5.67
CA ASP A 123 -1.20 -26.23 5.22
C ASP A 123 -2.04 -25.37 4.27
N ASN A 124 -1.89 -24.03 4.37
CA ASN A 124 -2.59 -23.07 3.52
C ASN A 124 -1.79 -22.71 2.25
N ARG A 125 -0.67 -23.40 2.03
CA ARG A 125 0.16 -23.15 0.84
C ARG A 125 -0.62 -23.48 -0.42
N PHE A 126 -0.55 -22.59 -1.40
CA PHE A 126 -1.23 -22.73 -2.66
C PHE A 126 -0.33 -23.41 -3.69
N HIS A 127 -0.89 -24.37 -4.42
CA HIS A 127 -0.18 -25.02 -5.52
C HIS A 127 -0.57 -24.36 -6.84
N PHE A 128 0.43 -24.01 -7.64
CA PHE A 128 0.21 -23.31 -8.90
C PHE A 128 -0.73 -24.06 -9.85
N LYS A 129 -0.60 -25.39 -9.91
CA LYS A 129 -1.49 -26.22 -10.72
C LYS A 129 -2.95 -26.12 -10.31
N ASP A 130 -3.23 -26.09 -9.01
CA ASP A 130 -4.61 -25.98 -8.49
C ASP A 130 -5.27 -24.68 -8.96
N MET A 131 -4.47 -23.61 -9.13
CA MET A 131 -4.96 -22.33 -9.68
C MET A 131 -5.34 -22.48 -11.15
N LEU A 132 -4.46 -23.05 -11.95
CA LEU A 132 -4.71 -23.24 -13.38
C LEU A 132 -5.99 -24.03 -13.61
N ASP A 133 -6.15 -25.12 -12.86
CA ASP A 133 -7.35 -26.00 -12.94
C ASP A 133 -8.61 -25.28 -12.41
N SER A 134 -8.50 -24.45 -11.37
CA SER A 134 -9.65 -23.74 -10.75
C SER A 134 -10.18 -22.58 -11.60
N TYR A 135 -9.31 -21.96 -12.39
CA TYR A 135 -9.66 -20.80 -13.21
C TYR A 135 -9.62 -21.09 -14.71
N ASP A 136 -9.60 -22.37 -15.10
CA ASP A 136 -9.60 -22.84 -16.51
C ASP A 136 -8.51 -22.18 -17.37
N ILE A 137 -7.30 -22.03 -16.79
CA ILE A 137 -6.16 -21.47 -17.52
C ILE A 137 -5.46 -22.61 -18.28
N PRO A 138 -5.31 -22.52 -19.62
CA PRO A 138 -4.66 -23.55 -20.41
C PRO A 138 -3.18 -23.68 -20.03
N TYR A 139 -2.70 -24.93 -19.94
CA TYR A 139 -1.31 -25.20 -19.68
C TYR A 139 -0.86 -26.52 -20.33
N GLU A 140 0.42 -26.64 -20.62
CA GLU A 140 1.07 -27.85 -21.10
C GLU A 140 2.01 -28.41 -20.03
N ILE A 141 2.09 -29.72 -19.91
CA ILE A 141 3.01 -30.39 -18.99
C ILE A 141 4.21 -30.89 -19.81
N GLU A 142 5.36 -30.25 -19.62
CA GLU A 142 6.64 -30.72 -20.20
C GLU A 142 7.49 -31.39 -19.11
N GLY A 143 7.42 -32.72 -19.02
CA GLY A 143 8.13 -33.49 -18.00
C GLY A 143 7.61 -33.20 -16.58
N ASN A 144 8.36 -32.46 -15.79
CA ASN A 144 8.00 -32.08 -14.40
C ASN A 144 7.70 -30.59 -14.27
N SER A 145 7.68 -29.85 -15.37
CA SER A 145 7.40 -28.40 -15.38
C SER A 145 6.08 -28.11 -16.08
N ILE A 146 5.40 -27.08 -15.59
CA ILE A 146 4.17 -26.56 -16.18
C ILE A 146 4.57 -25.39 -17.10
N LYS A 147 4.12 -25.43 -18.34
CA LYS A 147 4.34 -24.39 -19.31
C LYS A 147 3.02 -23.70 -19.63
N VAL A 148 2.92 -22.43 -19.37
CA VAL A 148 1.81 -21.57 -19.76
C VAL A 148 2.33 -20.58 -20.80
N LEU A 149 1.61 -20.45 -21.90
CA LEU A 149 1.95 -19.50 -22.96
C LEU A 149 1.61 -18.08 -22.52
N ASP A 150 2.33 -17.09 -23.03
CA ASP A 150 2.20 -15.70 -22.57
C ASP A 150 0.79 -15.13 -22.84
N TYR A 151 0.12 -15.56 -23.89
CA TYR A 151 -1.25 -15.15 -24.23
C TYR A 151 -2.34 -15.84 -23.39
N ASP A 152 -2.00 -16.98 -22.74
CA ASP A 152 -2.93 -17.70 -21.85
C ASP A 152 -2.91 -17.14 -20.41
N VAL A 153 -1.96 -16.26 -20.11
CA VAL A 153 -1.89 -15.61 -18.80
C VAL A 153 -3.02 -14.55 -18.70
N PRO A 154 -3.97 -14.68 -17.76
CA PRO A 154 -5.14 -13.80 -17.69
C PRO A 154 -4.83 -12.41 -17.13
N SER A 155 -3.77 -11.76 -17.63
CA SER A 155 -3.36 -10.42 -17.17
C SER A 155 -4.42 -9.35 -17.42
N SER A 156 -5.21 -9.50 -18.48
CA SER A 156 -6.31 -8.58 -18.83
C SER A 156 -7.51 -8.66 -17.89
N GLU A 157 -7.68 -9.79 -17.21
CA GLU A 157 -8.82 -10.03 -16.30
C GLU A 157 -8.51 -9.60 -14.87
N VAL A 158 -7.23 -9.37 -14.52
CA VAL A 158 -6.85 -8.88 -13.19
C VAL A 158 -6.95 -7.36 -13.16
N LEU A 159 -8.08 -6.86 -12.69
CA LEU A 159 -8.39 -5.42 -12.67
C LEU A 159 -8.25 -4.79 -11.27
N SER A 160 -7.98 -5.58 -10.24
CA SER A 160 -7.72 -5.04 -8.90
C SER A 160 -6.74 -5.90 -8.10
N TYR A 161 -6.16 -5.28 -7.05
CA TYR A 161 -5.37 -5.96 -6.05
C TYR A 161 -5.93 -5.70 -4.66
N TYR A 162 -5.89 -6.71 -3.80
CA TYR A 162 -5.96 -6.49 -2.37
C TYR A 162 -4.55 -6.36 -1.83
N VAL A 163 -4.31 -5.30 -1.08
CA VAL A 163 -3.00 -5.00 -0.49
C VAL A 163 -3.17 -4.86 1.00
N LYS A 164 -2.35 -5.58 1.77
CA LYS A 164 -2.25 -5.39 3.20
C LYS A 164 -1.13 -4.41 3.49
N GLU A 165 -1.46 -3.35 4.18
CA GLU A 165 -0.55 -2.36 4.72
C GLU A 165 -0.42 -2.52 6.22
N SER A 166 0.78 -2.40 6.72
CA SER A 166 1.07 -2.26 8.14
C SER A 166 1.62 -0.86 8.40
N THR A 167 0.85 -0.08 9.12
CA THR A 167 1.26 1.25 9.56
C THR A 167 1.68 1.17 11.01
N TYR A 168 2.89 1.63 11.33
CA TYR A 168 3.46 1.50 12.66
C TYR A 168 4.36 2.67 13.03
N TYR A 169 4.52 2.88 14.31
CA TYR A 169 5.47 3.82 14.88
C TYR A 169 6.67 3.06 15.43
N ASP A 170 7.85 3.42 14.95
CA ASP A 170 9.13 2.87 15.42
C ASP A 170 9.72 3.83 16.46
N GLU A 171 9.83 3.36 17.69
CA GLU A 171 10.38 4.12 18.81
C GLU A 171 11.89 4.39 18.66
N TRP A 172 12.62 3.48 18.01
CA TRP A 172 14.07 3.59 17.85
C TRP A 172 14.47 4.69 16.89
N THR A 173 13.74 4.80 15.80
CA THR A 173 13.95 5.83 14.78
C THR A 173 13.07 7.06 15.01
N ALA A 174 12.10 6.97 15.93
CA ALA A 174 11.08 7.96 16.19
C ALA A 174 10.33 8.36 14.89
N THR A 175 10.05 7.39 14.02
CA THR A 175 9.43 7.61 12.72
C THR A 175 8.15 6.80 12.55
N TYR A 176 7.25 7.36 11.75
CA TYR A 176 5.99 6.73 11.34
C TYR A 176 6.16 6.12 9.94
N HIS A 177 5.82 4.87 9.81
CA HIS A 177 6.00 4.12 8.57
C HIS A 177 4.72 3.44 8.14
N THR A 178 4.46 3.44 6.83
CA THR A 178 3.46 2.60 6.20
C THR A 178 4.16 1.66 5.23
N ARG A 179 3.95 0.37 5.38
CA ARG A 179 4.60 -0.65 4.56
C ARG A 179 3.60 -1.68 4.06
N VAL A 180 3.71 -2.02 2.79
CA VAL A 180 2.99 -3.15 2.22
C VAL A 180 3.61 -4.46 2.72
N THR A 181 2.77 -5.35 3.23
CA THR A 181 3.20 -6.66 3.77
C THR A 181 2.71 -7.83 2.93
N ALA A 182 1.58 -7.68 2.25
CA ALA A 182 1.02 -8.72 1.39
C ALA A 182 0.27 -8.14 0.19
N ILE A 183 0.26 -8.89 -0.90
CA ILE A 183 -0.48 -8.56 -2.13
C ILE A 183 -1.31 -9.78 -2.55
N CYS A 184 -2.55 -9.54 -2.98
CA CYS A 184 -3.42 -10.55 -3.55
C CYS A 184 -4.02 -10.02 -4.86
N PRO A 185 -3.71 -10.61 -6.02
CA PRO A 185 -4.37 -10.27 -7.26
C PRO A 185 -5.83 -10.75 -7.25
N VAL A 186 -6.71 -9.95 -7.83
CA VAL A 186 -8.15 -10.22 -7.92
C VAL A 186 -8.55 -10.26 -9.38
N LEU A 187 -9.04 -11.42 -9.79
CA LEU A 187 -9.55 -11.66 -11.13
C LEU A 187 -11.00 -11.16 -11.22
N HIS A 188 -11.31 -10.47 -12.31
CA HIS A 188 -12.66 -9.97 -12.59
C HIS A 188 -13.21 -10.72 -13.80
N ARG A 189 -14.28 -11.47 -13.61
CA ARG A 189 -14.98 -12.16 -14.69
C ARG A 189 -16.46 -11.83 -14.65
N ALA A 190 -17.01 -11.59 -15.84
CA ALA A 190 -18.44 -11.50 -15.99
C ALA A 190 -19.08 -12.86 -15.71
N ASP A 191 -20.18 -12.88 -14.99
CA ASP A 191 -20.97 -14.10 -14.80
C ASP A 191 -21.79 -14.36 -16.08
N ASP A 192 -21.80 -15.60 -16.57
CA ASP A 192 -22.54 -16.00 -17.77
C ASP A 192 -24.05 -15.75 -17.67
N PHE A 193 -24.58 -15.62 -16.46
CA PHE A 193 -26.02 -15.46 -16.20
C PHE A 193 -26.40 -14.06 -15.68
N SER A 194 -25.46 -13.25 -15.28
CA SER A 194 -25.71 -11.88 -14.82
C SER A 194 -24.71 -10.92 -15.44
N PHE A 195 -25.14 -9.67 -15.68
CA PHE A 195 -24.24 -8.61 -16.15
C PHE A 195 -23.32 -8.11 -15.04
N ASP A 196 -23.37 -8.73 -13.85
CA ASP A 196 -22.57 -8.34 -12.71
C ASP A 196 -21.18 -8.97 -12.80
N GLU A 197 -20.17 -8.17 -12.61
CA GLU A 197 -18.79 -8.57 -12.58
C GLU A 197 -18.46 -9.20 -11.23
N ARG A 198 -18.01 -10.46 -11.23
CA ARG A 198 -17.59 -11.16 -10.02
C ARG A 198 -16.10 -11.03 -9.81
N LYS A 199 -15.73 -10.79 -8.57
CA LYS A 199 -14.35 -10.67 -8.11
C LYS A 199 -13.87 -11.97 -7.49
N TYR A 200 -12.79 -12.50 -8.04
CA TYR A 200 -12.17 -13.73 -7.57
C TYR A 200 -10.76 -13.44 -7.06
N PRO A 201 -10.57 -13.28 -5.73
CA PRO A 201 -9.24 -13.20 -5.15
C PRO A 201 -8.49 -14.51 -5.39
N LEU A 202 -7.29 -14.43 -5.95
CA LEU A 202 -6.55 -15.61 -6.38
C LEU A 202 -5.75 -16.23 -5.23
N PHE A 203 -4.78 -15.49 -4.73
CA PHE A 203 -3.84 -15.98 -3.71
C PHE A 203 -3.16 -14.80 -3.00
N TRP A 204 -2.70 -15.04 -1.78
CA TRP A 204 -1.83 -14.11 -1.07
C TRP A 204 -0.36 -14.43 -1.33
N VAL A 205 0.45 -13.40 -1.54
CA VAL A 205 1.92 -13.47 -1.53
C VAL A 205 2.46 -12.48 -0.50
N LYS A 206 3.52 -12.88 0.21
CA LYS A 206 4.25 -11.95 1.06
C LYS A 206 5.02 -10.97 0.21
N PHE A 207 4.96 -9.69 0.56
CA PHE A 207 5.71 -8.67 -0.16
C PHE A 207 7.23 -8.86 -0.05
N GLU A 208 7.72 -9.31 1.11
CA GLU A 208 9.14 -9.60 1.36
C GLU A 208 9.71 -10.63 0.37
N ASP A 209 8.93 -11.66 0.03
CA ASP A 209 9.36 -12.71 -0.89
C ASP A 209 9.41 -12.24 -2.34
N VAL A 210 8.60 -11.24 -2.69
CA VAL A 210 8.46 -10.72 -4.05
C VAL A 210 9.32 -9.48 -4.30
N GLU A 211 9.55 -8.68 -3.29
CA GLU A 211 10.28 -7.40 -3.38
C GLU A 211 11.59 -7.47 -4.16
N PRO A 212 12.50 -8.46 -3.97
CA PRO A 212 13.77 -8.54 -4.70
C PRO A 212 13.58 -8.70 -6.22
N TYR A 213 12.48 -9.32 -6.63
CA TYR A 213 12.14 -9.50 -8.04
C TYR A 213 11.48 -8.25 -8.61
N LEU A 214 10.59 -7.60 -7.85
CA LEU A 214 9.94 -6.36 -8.25
C LEU A 214 10.93 -5.20 -8.42
N GLN A 215 12.08 -5.22 -7.73
CA GLN A 215 13.16 -4.26 -7.92
C GLN A 215 13.79 -4.32 -9.31
N GLN A 216 13.73 -5.47 -9.98
CA GLN A 216 14.29 -5.67 -11.31
C GLN A 216 13.37 -5.20 -12.44
N HIS A 217 12.08 -5.02 -12.14
CA HIS A 217 11.07 -4.60 -13.11
C HIS A 217 10.76 -3.11 -12.99
N THR A 218 11.03 -2.37 -14.05
CA THR A 218 10.72 -0.94 -14.12
C THR A 218 9.42 -0.71 -14.89
N MET A 219 8.63 0.23 -14.43
CA MET A 219 7.39 0.65 -15.06
C MET A 219 7.37 2.17 -15.27
N MET A 220 6.54 2.61 -16.20
CA MET A 220 6.29 4.02 -16.44
C MET A 220 5.14 4.49 -15.54
N VAL A 221 5.39 5.48 -14.70
CA VAL A 221 4.43 5.97 -13.70
C VAL A 221 3.65 7.21 -14.13
N SER A 222 3.90 7.72 -15.33
CA SER A 222 3.22 8.91 -15.85
C SER A 222 3.00 8.81 -17.35
N SER A 223 1.77 9.03 -17.78
CA SER A 223 1.40 9.15 -19.19
C SER A 223 1.83 10.50 -19.81
N LEU A 224 2.10 11.51 -18.99
CA LEU A 224 2.55 12.83 -19.45
C LEU A 224 4.07 12.92 -19.58
N ASN A 225 4.82 12.15 -18.79
CA ASN A 225 6.27 12.16 -18.78
C ASN A 225 6.84 10.74 -18.93
N ASN A 226 7.20 10.37 -20.15
CA ASN A 226 7.71 9.03 -20.45
C ASN A 226 9.10 8.76 -19.84
N ALA A 227 9.81 9.78 -19.37
CA ALA A 227 11.06 9.62 -18.64
C ALA A 227 10.86 9.27 -17.15
N ALA A 228 9.64 9.45 -16.62
CA ALA A 228 9.30 9.08 -15.25
C ALA A 228 9.16 7.55 -15.14
N ARG A 229 10.27 6.91 -14.78
CA ARG A 229 10.33 5.45 -14.53
C ARG A 229 10.63 5.18 -13.08
N MET A 230 10.00 4.15 -12.55
CA MET A 230 10.15 3.67 -11.18
C MET A 230 10.19 2.15 -11.18
N THR A 231 10.83 1.52 -10.22
CA THR A 231 10.70 0.08 -10.05
C THR A 231 9.35 -0.26 -9.39
N MET A 232 8.83 -1.46 -9.63
CA MET A 232 7.58 -1.89 -8.99
C MET A 232 7.72 -1.92 -7.46
N ALA A 233 8.91 -2.27 -6.95
CA ALA A 233 9.18 -2.25 -5.51
C ALA A 233 9.16 -0.82 -4.95
N ASP A 234 9.77 0.15 -5.64
CA ASP A 234 9.77 1.55 -5.22
C ASP A 234 8.36 2.16 -5.22
N PHE A 235 7.50 1.73 -6.15
CA PHE A 235 6.11 2.16 -6.22
C PHE A 235 5.34 1.84 -4.94
N PHE A 236 5.52 0.63 -4.41
CA PHE A 236 4.93 0.23 -3.14
C PHE A 236 5.65 0.86 -1.95
N ALA A 237 6.98 0.95 -1.97
CA ALA A 237 7.76 1.52 -0.88
C ALA A 237 7.49 3.02 -0.66
N THR A 238 7.14 3.74 -1.73
CA THR A 238 6.77 5.17 -1.66
C THR A 238 5.27 5.41 -1.53
N ASN A 239 4.46 4.36 -1.39
CA ASN A 239 2.99 4.41 -1.32
C ASN A 239 2.38 5.23 -2.48
N HIS A 240 2.89 5.01 -3.69
CA HIS A 240 2.49 5.79 -4.89
C HIS A 240 1.16 5.32 -5.51
N TYR A 241 0.44 4.46 -4.85
CA TYR A 241 -0.85 3.90 -5.27
C TYR A 241 -2.01 4.57 -4.56
N ASP A 242 -3.19 4.51 -5.17
CA ASP A 242 -4.45 4.91 -4.57
C ASP A 242 -5.34 3.69 -4.33
N GLY A 243 -5.89 3.56 -3.12
CA GLY A 243 -6.68 2.39 -2.76
C GLY A 243 -7.68 2.68 -1.65
N LYS A 244 -8.88 2.08 -1.77
CA LYS A 244 -9.94 2.20 -0.78
C LYS A 244 -9.81 1.14 0.30
N ILE A 245 -9.93 1.53 1.56
CA ILE A 245 -9.89 0.61 2.70
C ILE A 245 -11.16 -0.25 2.67
N TYR A 246 -11.02 -1.58 2.60
CA TYR A 246 -12.15 -2.50 2.68
C TYR A 246 -12.21 -3.29 3.98
N MET A 247 -11.07 -3.38 4.71
CA MET A 247 -10.99 -4.08 5.97
C MET A 247 -9.87 -3.51 6.83
N THR A 248 -10.03 -3.58 8.14
CA THR A 248 -8.96 -3.36 9.11
C THR A 248 -8.83 -4.60 9.98
N ASN A 249 -7.63 -4.84 10.53
CA ASN A 249 -7.47 -5.92 11.51
C ASN A 249 -8.30 -5.57 12.76
N ASN A 250 -9.38 -6.33 13.00
CA ASN A 250 -10.29 -6.12 14.11
C ASN A 250 -10.59 -7.46 14.82
N LEU A 251 -11.00 -7.40 16.08
CA LEU A 251 -11.28 -8.58 16.89
C LEU A 251 -12.36 -9.51 16.32
N GLN A 252 -13.22 -8.99 15.44
CA GLN A 252 -14.33 -9.75 14.86
C GLN A 252 -13.97 -10.34 13.48
N GLY A 253 -12.84 -9.94 12.88
CA GLY A 253 -12.42 -10.39 11.55
C GLY A 253 -13.40 -10.01 10.42
N ARG A 254 -14.20 -8.94 10.61
CA ARG A 254 -15.22 -8.51 9.64
C ARG A 254 -14.71 -7.42 8.73
N SER A 255 -15.09 -7.51 7.46
CA SER A 255 -14.84 -6.42 6.50
C SER A 255 -15.74 -5.20 6.79
N LEU A 256 -15.36 -4.03 6.25
CA LEU A 256 -16.18 -2.81 6.39
C LEU A 256 -17.56 -2.98 5.73
N GLN A 257 -17.63 -3.71 4.62
CA GLN A 257 -18.89 -3.99 3.94
C GLN A 257 -19.85 -4.84 4.81
N GLN A 258 -19.32 -5.77 5.60
CA GLN A 258 -20.13 -6.58 6.54
C GLN A 258 -20.59 -5.77 7.74
N GLN A 259 -19.81 -4.78 8.17
CA GLN A 259 -20.16 -3.91 9.32
C GLN A 259 -21.07 -2.76 8.89
N PHE A 260 -20.86 -2.21 7.69
CA PHE A 260 -21.55 -1.04 7.16
C PHE A 260 -22.15 -1.37 5.78
N PRO A 261 -23.38 -1.88 5.73
CA PRO A 261 -23.98 -2.36 4.48
C PRO A 261 -24.31 -1.24 3.47
N THR A 262 -24.26 0.03 3.89
CA THR A 262 -24.55 1.18 3.04
C THR A 262 -23.23 1.85 2.61
N ASP A 263 -23.04 2.09 1.31
CA ASP A 263 -21.84 2.73 0.76
C ASP A 263 -21.50 4.06 1.41
N SER A 264 -22.50 4.87 1.75
CA SER A 264 -22.31 6.15 2.44
C SER A 264 -21.74 5.99 3.86
N LEU A 265 -22.15 4.93 4.59
CA LEU A 265 -21.60 4.64 5.91
C LEU A 265 -20.20 4.07 5.81
N MET A 266 -19.96 3.21 4.81
CA MET A 266 -18.65 2.65 4.53
C MET A 266 -17.65 3.75 4.17
N ALA A 267 -18.02 4.69 3.30
CA ALA A 267 -17.18 5.83 2.94
C ALA A 267 -16.85 6.75 4.14
N LYS A 268 -17.82 6.96 5.02
CA LYS A 268 -17.58 7.72 6.27
C LYS A 268 -16.60 7.02 7.20
N GLU A 269 -16.71 5.69 7.30
CA GLU A 269 -15.81 4.90 8.14
C GLU A 269 -14.41 4.85 7.54
N GLN A 270 -14.27 4.70 6.22
CA GLN A 270 -12.99 4.82 5.53
C GLN A 270 -12.31 6.15 5.83
N ALA A 271 -13.03 7.25 5.65
CA ALA A 271 -12.53 8.60 5.95
C ALA A 271 -12.19 8.78 7.44
N ARG A 272 -12.94 8.14 8.36
CA ARG A 272 -12.63 8.16 9.80
C ARG A 272 -11.31 7.45 10.09
N ILE A 273 -11.10 6.28 9.49
CA ILE A 273 -9.88 5.49 9.68
C ILE A 273 -8.66 6.26 9.15
N GLU A 274 -8.77 6.84 7.95
CA GLU A 274 -7.69 7.64 7.36
C GLU A 274 -7.37 8.88 8.20
N LYS A 275 -8.42 9.55 8.68
CA LYS A 275 -8.24 10.70 9.57
C LYS A 275 -7.57 10.31 10.89
N GLU A 276 -7.97 9.21 11.52
CA GLU A 276 -7.34 8.74 12.76
C GLU A 276 -5.84 8.46 12.59
N MET A 277 -5.44 7.90 11.44
CA MET A 277 -4.02 7.67 11.15
C MET A 277 -3.27 8.98 10.93
N ALA A 278 -3.82 9.91 10.16
CA ALA A 278 -3.23 11.23 9.93
C ALA A 278 -3.16 12.05 11.22
N ASP A 279 -4.20 11.99 12.04
CA ASP A 279 -4.22 12.64 13.36
C ASP A 279 -3.14 12.04 14.28
N PHE A 280 -2.96 10.71 14.29
CA PHE A 280 -1.91 10.06 15.05
C PHE A 280 -0.52 10.51 14.56
N GLU A 281 -0.25 10.47 13.26
CA GLU A 281 1.01 10.91 12.67
C GLU A 281 1.32 12.37 13.03
N SER A 282 0.34 13.26 12.95
CA SER A 282 0.52 14.68 13.29
C SER A 282 0.81 14.91 14.77
N HIS A 283 0.28 14.06 15.67
CA HIS A 283 0.46 14.20 17.11
C HIS A 283 1.75 13.58 17.65
N ILE A 284 2.42 12.73 16.89
CA ILE A 284 3.72 12.14 17.28
C ILE A 284 4.75 13.24 17.59
N TRP A 285 4.71 14.34 16.85
CA TRP A 285 5.67 15.44 16.94
C TRP A 285 5.16 16.65 17.75
N THR A 286 3.90 16.63 18.19
CA THR A 286 3.35 17.72 18.98
C THR A 286 3.77 17.60 20.44
N THR A 287 4.32 18.68 20.99
CA THR A 287 4.59 18.74 22.44
C THR A 287 3.26 18.82 23.22
N PRO A 288 3.22 18.33 24.47
CA PRO A 288 2.01 18.44 25.31
C PRO A 288 1.49 19.89 25.46
N ILE A 289 2.39 20.88 25.36
CA ILE A 289 2.06 22.30 25.41
C ILE A 289 1.25 22.72 24.17
N ASP A 290 1.64 22.23 23.00
CA ASP A 290 0.96 22.56 21.75
C ASP A 290 -0.43 21.93 21.69
N SER A 291 -0.60 20.72 22.20
CA SER A 291 -1.90 20.04 22.28
C SER A 291 -2.87 20.76 23.23
N ALA A 292 -2.39 21.31 24.35
CA ALA A 292 -3.17 22.09 25.27
C ALA A 292 -3.60 23.45 24.65
N ALA A 293 -2.68 24.12 23.95
CA ALA A 293 -2.97 25.36 23.24
C ALA A 293 -3.96 25.16 22.08
N GLN A 294 -3.91 24.00 21.41
CA GLN A 294 -4.85 23.65 20.37
C GLN A 294 -6.24 23.37 20.94
N ALA A 295 -6.33 22.59 22.02
CA ALA A 295 -7.59 22.32 22.71
C ALA A 295 -8.27 23.60 23.23
N GLU A 296 -7.48 24.58 23.70
CA GLU A 296 -7.97 25.89 24.10
C GLU A 296 -8.51 26.72 22.91
N LYS A 297 -7.80 26.70 21.76
CA LYS A 297 -8.27 27.35 20.53
C LYS A 297 -9.56 26.70 20.01
N ASP A 298 -9.66 25.38 20.03
CA ASP A 298 -10.85 24.65 19.59
C ASP A 298 -12.05 24.92 20.52
N SER A 299 -11.82 25.03 21.84
CA SER A 299 -12.85 25.40 22.80
C SER A 299 -13.35 26.83 22.60
N ILE A 300 -12.45 27.77 22.30
CA ILE A 300 -12.78 29.16 21.98
C ILE A 300 -13.56 29.27 20.66
N ALA A 301 -13.16 28.48 19.64
CA ALA A 301 -13.86 28.44 18.36
C ALA A 301 -15.27 27.84 18.48
N ALA A 302 -15.43 26.78 19.28
CA ALA A 302 -16.72 26.19 19.60
C ALA A 302 -17.65 27.15 20.36
N ALA A 303 -17.11 27.88 21.34
CA ALA A 303 -17.86 28.91 22.08
C ALA A 303 -18.27 30.12 21.20
N ALA A 304 -17.43 30.48 20.22
CA ALA A 304 -17.73 31.54 19.26
C ALA A 304 -18.84 31.12 18.27
N SER A 305 -18.86 29.85 17.87
CA SER A 305 -19.88 29.30 16.98
C SER A 305 -21.26 29.19 17.65
N THR A 306 -21.31 28.87 18.95
CA THR A 306 -22.54 28.85 19.75
C THR A 306 -23.09 30.23 19.97
N LYS A 307 -22.25 31.26 20.23
CA LYS A 307 -22.67 32.66 20.33
C LYS A 307 -23.23 33.23 19.01
N LYS A 308 -22.69 32.82 17.86
CA LYS A 308 -23.23 33.17 16.53
C LYS A 308 -24.59 32.53 16.25
N LYS A 309 -24.82 31.29 16.69
CA LYS A 309 -26.11 30.60 16.56
C LYS A 309 -27.18 31.24 17.48
N ALA A 310 -26.84 31.58 18.71
CA ALA A 310 -27.74 32.26 19.64
C ALA A 310 -28.16 33.67 19.15
N LYS A 311 -27.21 34.45 18.56
CA LYS A 311 -27.49 35.77 18.02
C LYS A 311 -28.35 35.73 16.75
N LYS A 312 -28.30 34.63 15.97
CA LYS A 312 -29.11 34.43 14.76
C LYS A 312 -30.52 33.95 15.07
N SER A 313 -30.75 33.30 16.22
CA SER A 313 -32.07 32.90 16.70
C SER A 313 -32.83 34.07 17.36
N SER A 314 -32.13 34.97 18.09
CA SER A 314 -32.75 36.16 18.70
C SER A 314 -33.16 37.21 17.69
N SER A 315 -32.48 37.32 16.55
CA SER A 315 -32.87 38.25 15.46
C SER A 315 -34.06 37.77 14.62
N ARG A 316 -34.40 36.47 14.65
CA ARG A 316 -35.58 35.94 13.99
C ARG A 316 -36.86 36.07 14.81
N SER A 317 -36.79 36.09 16.14
CA SER A 317 -37.95 36.27 17.00
C SER A 317 -38.40 37.73 17.13
N ALA A 318 -37.53 38.69 16.84
CA ALA A 318 -37.88 40.15 16.89
C ALA A 318 -38.61 40.64 15.62
N ARG A 319 -38.66 39.84 14.51
CA ARG A 319 -39.30 40.24 13.26
C ARG A 319 -40.73 39.67 13.08
N SER A 320 -41.22 38.95 14.05
CA SER A 320 -42.54 38.27 13.99
C SER A 320 -43.65 38.95 14.80
N LYS A 321 -43.46 40.17 15.33
CA LYS A 321 -44.45 40.82 16.19
C LYS A 321 -44.94 42.18 15.68
N ASN A 322 -44.87 42.49 14.40
CA ASN A 322 -45.48 43.72 13.89
C ASN A 322 -45.99 43.55 12.47
N SER A 323 -47.17 42.94 12.31
CA SER A 323 -48.13 43.22 11.22
C SER A 323 -49.41 42.46 11.51
N GLU A 324 -50.29 43.08 12.26
CA GLU A 324 -51.69 42.75 12.26
C GLU A 324 -52.46 43.98 11.76
N SER A 325 -53.45 43.72 10.87
CA SER A 325 -54.50 44.56 10.33
C SER A 325 -54.10 45.40 9.10
N THR A 326 -54.70 45.14 7.97
CA THR A 326 -55.99 45.41 7.38
C THR A 326 -55.97 45.21 5.88
N ASP A 327 -56.77 44.32 5.45
CA ASP A 327 -57.82 44.37 4.40
C ASP A 327 -57.56 44.91 2.99
N SER A 328 -58.08 44.10 2.04
CA SER A 328 -58.74 44.38 0.78
C SER A 328 -57.96 44.36 -0.54
N SER A 329 -58.31 43.31 -1.29
CA SER A 329 -58.78 43.29 -2.69
C SER A 329 -57.81 43.58 -3.86
N SER A 330 -57.87 42.60 -4.74
CA SER A 330 -58.00 42.66 -6.20
C SER A 330 -56.73 42.59 -7.07
N SER A 331 -56.79 41.52 -7.85
CA SER A 331 -56.61 41.37 -9.30
C SER A 331 -55.22 41.52 -9.97
N SER A 332 -54.90 40.41 -10.59
CA SER A 332 -54.49 40.18 -11.99
C SER A 332 -53.17 40.74 -12.51
N SER A 333 -52.55 39.80 -13.18
CA SER A 333 -51.86 39.83 -14.46
C SER A 333 -50.31 39.68 -14.48
N SER A 334 -49.96 38.54 -15.04
CA SER A 334 -48.90 38.23 -15.98
C SER A 334 -47.96 39.37 -16.42
N LYS A 335 -46.66 39.11 -16.39
CA LYS A 335 -45.81 39.09 -17.59
C LYS A 335 -44.34 38.69 -17.29
N SER A 336 -43.90 37.84 -18.18
CA SER A 336 -42.55 37.41 -18.51
C SER A 336 -41.57 38.55 -18.85
N SER A 337 -40.29 38.35 -18.56
CA SER A 337 -39.14 38.58 -19.47
C SER A 337 -37.83 38.38 -18.73
N SER A 338 -37.06 37.39 -19.07
CA SER A 338 -35.86 37.34 -19.95
C SER A 338 -34.62 38.05 -19.43
N SER A 339 -33.65 37.21 -19.16
CA SER A 339 -32.22 37.25 -19.51
C SER A 339 -31.39 38.50 -19.28
N ALA A 340 -30.25 38.29 -18.61
CA ALA A 340 -28.96 38.68 -19.17
C ALA A 340 -27.79 38.11 -18.32
N SER A 341 -27.02 37.28 -18.94
CA SER A 341 -25.69 36.84 -18.56
C SER A 341 -24.71 38.00 -18.68
N SER A 342 -23.84 38.18 -17.68
CA SER A 342 -22.62 38.96 -17.85
C SER A 342 -21.45 38.21 -17.28
N SER A 343 -20.60 37.67 -18.15
CA SER A 343 -19.30 37.13 -17.87
C SER A 343 -18.26 38.25 -17.65
N PRO A 344 -17.32 38.11 -16.71
CA PRO A 344 -16.25 39.09 -16.54
C PRO A 344 -15.12 38.83 -17.54
N ARG A 345 -14.72 39.86 -18.23
CA ARG A 345 -13.57 39.95 -19.12
C ARG A 345 -12.25 39.93 -18.31
N VAL A 346 -11.36 39.01 -18.69
CA VAL A 346 -9.98 38.99 -18.23
C VAL A 346 -9.17 39.94 -19.12
N SER A 347 -8.56 40.96 -18.54
CA SER A 347 -7.60 41.85 -19.21
C SER A 347 -6.18 41.31 -19.05
N VAL A 348 -5.58 40.96 -20.17
CA VAL A 348 -4.16 40.58 -20.25
C VAL A 348 -3.33 41.87 -20.36
N ARG A 349 -2.55 42.15 -19.33
CA ARG A 349 -1.52 43.21 -19.37
C ARG A 349 -0.16 42.61 -19.69
N ARG A 350 0.25 42.85 -20.92
CA ARG A 350 1.62 42.57 -21.44
C ARG A 350 2.59 43.61 -20.84
N GLN A 351 3.63 43.17 -20.15
CA GLN A 351 4.83 43.98 -19.95
C GLN A 351 6.01 43.36 -20.65
N ARG A 352 6.61 44.17 -21.50
CA ARG A 352 7.94 43.96 -22.08
C ARG A 352 8.98 44.53 -21.11
N HIS A 353 10.00 43.78 -20.83
CA HIS A 353 11.41 44.20 -20.86
C HIS A 353 12.25 42.94 -21.01
#